data_cee701f0b82e9c498e07342b8b512774
#
_entry.id   cee701f0b82e9c498e07342b8b512774
#
_cell.length_a   1.000
_cell.length_b   1.000
_cell.length_c   1.000
_cell.angle_alpha   90.00
_cell.angle_beta   90.00
_cell.angle_gamma   90.00
#
_symmetry.space_group_name_H-M   'P 1'
#
loop_
_entity.id
_entity.type
_entity.pdbx_description
1 polymer ?
#
loop_
_entity_poly.entity_id
_entity_poly.type
_entity_poly.pdbx_seq_one_letter_code
_entity_poly.pdbx_strand_id
1 'polypeptide(L)'
;MHKKLVVFLLIIVLISSYTIQYANSSNSGKILSPLQQSKMHISINQIICPDNLLLVMKKSDGSPACVKESSESILIERGWALHVLPDYTAGGAKNSDMFDGGPLEIKTVPVNYFENSTGYLAEPTQNGNYPGIIMIHEWWGLNDNIKSMARGLASHGYIVLAADLYAGQVATTSDGARKLLLTFDEQKAMQNIGAAEYTLKQKYNASKIGTIGWCFGGSQSLNYALSGNKVDATVLYYGQPVTNTTALSVIKWPVLGFYGDKDQSNSLDKIKEFKSDLDSLGIQNEIYIYPGIGHAFANPSGATYAPKETIDAWNKTVSFFEKNLK
;
A
#
# COMPACT_ATOMS: atom_id res chain seq x y z
N MET A 1 7.87 63.57 -45.12
CA MET A 1 8.56 63.23 -43.88
C MET A 1 7.50 63.02 -42.78
N HIS A 2 7.04 61.77 -42.55
CA HIS A 2 6.08 61.44 -41.51
C HIS A 2 6.76 60.49 -40.52
N LYS A 3 7.01 60.95 -39.31
CA LYS A 3 7.49 60.17 -38.17
C LYS A 3 6.33 59.30 -37.66
N LYS A 4 6.42 57.99 -37.73
CA LYS A 4 5.50 57.04 -37.08
C LYS A 4 5.96 56.88 -35.65
N LEU A 5 5.08 57.28 -34.73
CA LEU A 5 5.20 57.06 -33.30
C LEU A 5 4.79 55.62 -33.01
N VAL A 6 5.73 54.82 -32.51
CA VAL A 6 5.43 53.44 -32.05
C VAL A 6 5.13 53.52 -30.56
N VAL A 7 3.87 53.31 -30.22
CA VAL A 7 3.41 53.19 -28.83
C VAL A 7 3.66 51.76 -28.37
N PHE A 8 4.61 51.55 -27.44
CA PHE A 8 4.78 50.28 -26.72
C PHE A 8 3.73 50.20 -25.63
N LEU A 9 2.75 49.32 -25.78
CA LEU A 9 1.83 48.94 -24.71
C LEU A 9 2.53 47.92 -23.82
N LEU A 10 2.95 48.35 -22.63
CA LEU A 10 3.39 47.48 -21.53
C LEU A 10 2.16 46.81 -20.93
N ILE A 11 1.92 45.55 -21.24
CA ILE A 11 0.96 44.71 -20.53
C ILE A 11 1.63 44.24 -19.24
N ILE A 12 1.28 44.86 -18.14
CA ILE A 12 1.62 44.42 -16.80
C ILE A 12 0.69 43.24 -16.48
N VAL A 13 1.21 42.02 -16.59
CA VAL A 13 0.53 40.83 -16.09
C VAL A 13 0.68 40.82 -14.57
N LEU A 14 -0.34 41.23 -13.86
CA LEU A 14 -0.46 41.03 -12.41
C LEU A 14 -0.62 39.53 -12.15
N ILE A 15 0.49 38.87 -11.83
CA ILE A 15 0.47 37.54 -11.21
C ILE A 15 -0.02 37.77 -9.78
N SER A 16 -1.31 37.51 -9.56
CA SER A 16 -1.85 37.40 -8.21
C SER A 16 -1.32 36.11 -7.59
N SER A 17 -0.23 36.26 -6.82
CA SER A 17 0.23 35.22 -5.90
C SER A 17 -0.88 35.02 -4.86
N TYR A 18 -1.66 33.94 -4.99
CA TYR A 18 -2.49 33.46 -3.89
C TYR A 18 -1.55 32.88 -2.83
N THR A 19 -0.99 33.74 -1.98
CA THR A 19 -0.49 33.32 -0.69
C THR A 19 -1.71 32.93 0.14
N ILE A 20 -1.86 31.63 0.38
CA ILE A 20 -2.78 31.14 1.41
C ILE A 20 -2.20 31.67 2.73
N GLN A 21 -2.70 32.82 3.18
CA GLN A 21 -2.51 33.28 4.53
C GLN A 21 -3.26 32.33 5.45
N TYR A 22 -2.51 31.48 6.14
CA TYR A 22 -3.02 30.87 7.36
C TYR A 22 -3.35 32.02 8.32
N ALA A 23 -4.62 32.36 8.39
CA ALA A 23 -5.13 33.28 9.40
C ALA A 23 -4.91 32.63 10.77
N ASN A 24 -3.86 33.06 11.47
CA ASN A 24 -3.76 32.96 12.91
C ASN A 24 -4.85 33.85 13.50
N SER A 25 -6.09 33.39 13.49
CA SER A 25 -7.12 33.93 14.34
C SER A 25 -7.03 33.16 15.67
N SER A 26 -6.54 33.83 16.69
CA SER A 26 -6.72 33.50 18.10
C SER A 26 -8.22 33.55 18.46
N ASN A 27 -8.98 32.64 17.89
CA ASN A 27 -10.30 32.30 18.35
C ASN A 27 -10.15 30.92 19.02
N SER A 28 -10.56 30.81 20.27
CA SER A 28 -10.63 29.57 21.06
C SER A 28 -11.61 28.58 20.43
N GLY A 29 -11.32 28.17 19.19
CA GLY A 29 -12.07 27.18 18.42
C GLY A 29 -11.77 25.82 19.01
N LYS A 30 -12.78 25.23 19.63
CA LYS A 30 -12.76 23.86 20.12
C LYS A 30 -12.36 22.94 18.96
N ILE A 31 -11.21 22.26 19.05
CA ILE A 31 -10.78 21.27 18.07
C ILE A 31 -11.90 20.22 17.95
N LEU A 32 -12.38 19.98 16.74
CA LEU A 32 -13.39 18.95 16.47
C LEU A 32 -12.84 17.57 16.89
N SER A 33 -13.71 16.69 17.34
CA SER A 33 -13.27 15.32 17.65
C SER A 33 -12.72 14.62 16.40
N PRO A 34 -11.79 13.67 16.54
CA PRO A 34 -11.20 12.96 15.39
C PRO A 34 -12.26 12.35 14.47
N LEU A 35 -13.33 11.79 15.05
CA LEU A 35 -14.43 11.22 14.29
C LEU A 35 -15.23 12.30 13.50
N GLN A 36 -15.39 13.50 14.05
CA GLN A 36 -16.02 14.61 13.31
C GLN A 36 -15.14 15.09 12.16
N GLN A 37 -13.83 15.22 12.39
CA GLN A 37 -12.86 15.56 11.35
C GLN A 37 -12.87 14.51 10.21
N SER A 38 -12.88 13.24 10.55
CA SER A 38 -12.97 12.14 9.57
C SER A 38 -14.28 12.17 8.76
N LYS A 39 -15.42 12.47 9.39
CA LYS A 39 -16.72 12.63 8.70
C LYS A 39 -16.76 13.83 7.76
N MET A 40 -15.87 14.80 7.93
CA MET A 40 -15.68 15.93 7.02
C MET A 40 -14.69 15.62 5.89
N HIS A 41 -14.35 14.35 5.69
CA HIS A 41 -13.38 13.86 4.69
C HIS A 41 -11.96 14.41 4.87
N ILE A 42 -11.60 14.82 6.09
CA ILE A 42 -10.22 15.14 6.43
C ILE A 42 -9.45 13.81 6.47
N SER A 43 -8.38 13.73 5.67
CA SER A 43 -7.51 12.53 5.64
C SER A 43 -6.97 12.23 7.02
N ILE A 44 -6.80 10.94 7.34
CA ILE A 44 -6.39 10.49 8.68
C ILE A 44 -5.11 11.18 9.17
N ASN A 45 -4.15 11.37 8.28
CA ASN A 45 -2.89 12.06 8.54
C ASN A 45 -3.02 13.58 8.77
N GLN A 46 -4.18 14.16 8.47
CA GLN A 46 -4.51 15.57 8.68
C GLN A 46 -5.43 15.79 9.89
N ILE A 47 -5.86 14.73 10.55
CA ILE A 47 -6.68 14.81 11.77
C ILE A 47 -5.81 15.35 12.90
N ILE A 48 -6.28 16.41 13.54
CA ILE A 48 -5.58 17.09 14.64
C ILE A 48 -6.16 16.60 15.97
N CYS A 49 -5.30 16.09 16.82
CA CYS A 49 -5.62 15.86 18.23
C CYS A 49 -5.31 17.10 19.09
N PRO A 50 -6.05 17.33 20.19
CA PRO A 50 -5.64 18.29 21.21
C PRO A 50 -4.22 18.01 21.72
N ASP A 51 -3.55 19.06 22.24
CA ASP A 51 -2.20 18.97 22.80
C ASP A 51 -2.05 17.82 23.79
N ASN A 52 -0.94 17.09 23.70
CA ASN A 52 -0.59 15.93 24.54
C ASN A 52 -1.48 14.67 24.31
N LEU A 53 -2.24 14.63 23.22
CA LEU A 53 -2.95 13.42 22.81
C LEU A 53 -2.39 12.92 21.48
N LEU A 54 -2.31 11.59 21.35
CA LEU A 54 -1.89 10.90 20.13
C LEU A 54 -3.10 10.37 19.38
N LEU A 55 -3.05 10.44 18.06
CA LEU A 55 -4.07 9.87 17.21
C LEU A 55 -3.86 8.35 17.09
N VAL A 56 -4.90 7.59 17.32
CA VAL A 56 -4.95 6.13 17.12
C VAL A 56 -6.20 5.76 16.34
N MET A 57 -6.17 4.58 15.71
CA MET A 57 -7.36 3.99 15.10
C MET A 57 -7.94 2.92 16.00
N LYS A 58 -9.24 2.94 16.24
CA LYS A 58 -9.91 1.84 16.96
C LYS A 58 -9.92 0.58 16.09
N LYS A 59 -9.50 -0.54 16.65
CA LYS A 59 -9.49 -1.82 15.94
C LYS A 59 -10.90 -2.34 15.64
N SER A 60 -11.89 -1.94 16.42
CA SER A 60 -13.26 -2.42 16.29
C SER A 60 -14.00 -1.92 15.05
N ASP A 61 -13.77 -0.66 14.65
CA ASP A 61 -14.54 0.01 13.61
C ASP A 61 -13.70 0.93 12.70
N GLY A 62 -12.37 0.96 12.90
CA GLY A 62 -11.47 1.82 12.14
C GLY A 62 -11.69 3.33 12.38
N SER A 63 -12.43 3.72 13.43
CA SER A 63 -12.65 5.14 13.70
C SER A 63 -11.44 5.78 14.40
N PRO A 64 -11.08 7.03 14.05
CA PRO A 64 -9.99 7.73 14.70
C PRO A 64 -10.35 8.16 16.12
N ALA A 65 -9.39 8.10 17.04
CA ALA A 65 -9.52 8.54 18.42
C ALA A 65 -8.22 9.21 18.89
N CYS A 66 -8.33 10.20 19.76
CA CYS A 66 -7.17 10.80 20.43
C CYS A 66 -7.04 10.21 21.82
N VAL A 67 -5.88 9.68 22.16
CA VAL A 67 -5.57 9.04 23.43
C VAL A 67 -4.35 9.67 24.09
N LYS A 68 -4.20 9.52 25.41
CA LYS A 68 -2.98 9.96 26.08
C LYS A 68 -1.81 9.09 25.64
N GLU A 69 -0.65 9.70 25.45
CA GLU A 69 0.60 9.00 25.10
C GLU A 69 0.88 7.82 26.04
N SER A 70 0.72 8.01 27.34
CA SER A 70 0.88 6.96 28.35
C SER A 70 -0.12 5.80 28.27
N SER A 71 -1.20 5.95 27.48
CA SER A 71 -2.24 4.92 27.31
C SER A 71 -2.13 4.20 25.97
N GLU A 72 -1.38 4.74 25.02
CA GLU A 72 -1.32 4.25 23.65
C GLU A 72 -0.84 2.80 23.59
N SER A 73 0.33 2.50 24.15
CA SER A 73 0.93 1.17 24.15
C SER A 73 0.00 0.13 24.81
N ILE A 74 -0.64 0.49 25.92
CA ILE A 74 -1.58 -0.39 26.63
C ILE A 74 -2.82 -0.68 25.79
N LEU A 75 -3.33 0.31 25.06
CA LEU A 75 -4.51 0.16 24.21
C LEU A 75 -4.22 -0.70 22.99
N ILE A 76 -3.00 -0.61 22.45
CA ILE A 76 -2.52 -1.43 21.35
C ILE A 76 -2.31 -2.87 21.81
N GLU A 77 -1.60 -3.09 22.90
CA GLU A 77 -1.37 -4.41 23.50
C GLU A 77 -2.69 -5.14 23.82
N ARG A 78 -3.69 -4.41 24.32
CA ARG A 78 -5.03 -4.94 24.56
C ARG A 78 -5.86 -5.14 23.29
N GLY A 79 -5.34 -4.82 22.13
CA GLY A 79 -6.02 -4.96 20.86
C GLY A 79 -7.21 -4.01 20.65
N TRP A 80 -7.28 -2.90 21.40
CA TRP A 80 -8.32 -1.89 21.26
C TRP A 80 -7.98 -0.85 20.20
N ALA A 81 -6.70 -0.49 20.05
CA ALA A 81 -6.23 0.51 19.12
C ALA A 81 -5.15 -0.04 18.18
N LEU A 82 -4.97 0.65 17.08
CA LEU A 82 -3.84 0.55 16.17
C LEU A 82 -3.15 1.91 16.12
N HIS A 83 -1.85 1.91 15.93
CA HIS A 83 -1.11 3.14 15.69
C HIS A 83 -1.64 3.86 14.44
N VAL A 84 -1.68 5.19 14.48
CA VAL A 84 -1.86 6.02 13.29
C VAL A 84 -0.53 6.66 12.98
N LEU A 85 -0.10 6.55 11.74
CA LEU A 85 1.12 7.20 11.29
C LEU A 85 0.96 8.70 11.20
N PRO A 86 1.90 9.49 11.72
CA PRO A 86 2.10 10.87 11.27
C PRO A 86 2.67 10.86 9.83
N ASP A 87 2.19 11.80 9.04
CA ASP A 87 2.67 12.07 7.68
C ASP A 87 4.19 12.30 7.65
N TYR A 88 4.87 11.70 6.67
CA TYR A 88 6.30 11.84 6.49
C TYR A 88 6.62 13.20 5.87
N THR A 89 6.67 14.26 6.67
CA THR A 89 7.39 15.47 6.29
C THR A 89 8.81 15.41 6.86
N ALA A 90 9.79 15.51 5.98
CA ALA A 90 11.23 15.46 6.22
C ALA A 90 11.68 15.98 7.61
N GLY A 91 12.00 15.07 8.54
CA GLY A 91 12.58 15.42 9.83
C GLY A 91 12.30 14.39 10.93
N GLY A 92 13.01 13.29 10.91
CA GLY A 92 13.47 12.50 12.05
C GLY A 92 12.51 12.26 13.24
N ALA A 93 11.39 11.54 13.07
CA ALA A 93 10.66 10.97 14.21
C ALA A 93 10.41 9.47 13.96
N LYS A 94 10.57 8.64 15.00
CA LYS A 94 10.30 7.20 14.95
C LYS A 94 8.82 6.96 14.66
N ASN A 95 8.49 6.47 13.47
CA ASN A 95 7.13 6.20 13.03
C ASN A 95 6.73 4.78 13.43
N SER A 96 5.68 4.68 14.25
CA SER A 96 4.90 3.46 14.37
C SER A 96 3.91 3.43 13.20
N ASP A 97 4.12 2.54 12.26
CA ASP A 97 3.29 2.38 11.06
C ASP A 97 1.93 1.76 11.38
N MET A 98 0.84 2.17 10.71
CA MET A 98 -0.49 1.53 10.82
C MET A 98 -0.42 0.02 10.52
N PHE A 99 0.57 -0.38 9.76
CA PHE A 99 0.91 -1.76 9.43
C PHE A 99 2.01 -2.33 10.34
N ASP A 100 2.55 -1.54 11.27
CA ASP A 100 3.42 -2.00 12.34
C ASP A 100 2.54 -2.65 13.43
N GLY A 101 2.72 -3.88 13.70
CA GLY A 101 1.94 -4.61 14.71
C GLY A 101 2.59 -5.93 15.06
N GLY A 102 3.66 -6.28 14.39
CA GLY A 102 4.45 -7.46 14.68
C GLY A 102 5.40 -7.24 15.87
N PRO A 103 5.74 -8.32 16.59
CA PRO A 103 6.55 -8.24 17.80
C PRO A 103 8.05 -8.05 17.55
N LEU A 104 8.52 -8.09 16.29
CA LEU A 104 9.94 -8.11 15.98
C LEU A 104 10.46 -6.73 15.60
N GLU A 105 11.64 -6.39 16.14
CA GLU A 105 12.43 -5.27 15.63
C GLU A 105 12.90 -5.56 14.21
N ILE A 106 12.87 -4.55 13.35
CA ILE A 106 13.22 -4.68 11.95
C ILE A 106 14.35 -3.74 11.55
N LYS A 107 15.06 -4.12 10.50
CA LYS A 107 15.99 -3.26 9.78
C LYS A 107 15.58 -3.19 8.30
N THR A 108 16.02 -2.13 7.63
CA THR A 108 15.72 -1.92 6.22
C THR A 108 16.97 -1.52 5.45
N VAL A 109 17.09 -2.02 4.23
CA VAL A 109 18.21 -1.70 3.35
C VAL A 109 17.73 -1.58 1.90
N PRO A 110 18.30 -0.67 1.09
CA PRO A 110 18.13 -0.71 -0.36
C PRO A 110 18.88 -1.90 -0.94
N VAL A 111 18.27 -2.63 -1.86
CA VAL A 111 18.87 -3.81 -2.50
C VAL A 111 18.84 -3.66 -4.02
N ASN A 112 20.00 -3.60 -4.64
CA ASN A 112 20.13 -3.73 -6.08
C ASN A 112 19.97 -5.22 -6.43
N TYR A 113 18.90 -5.57 -7.12
CA TYR A 113 18.55 -6.96 -7.41
C TYR A 113 18.28 -7.24 -8.87
N PHE A 114 17.95 -6.22 -9.66
CA PHE A 114 17.65 -6.36 -11.08
C PHE A 114 18.02 -5.10 -11.85
N GLU A 115 18.91 -5.20 -12.84
CA GLU A 115 19.36 -4.06 -13.68
C GLU A 115 19.52 -2.74 -12.89
N ASN A 116 18.71 -1.72 -13.25
CA ASN A 116 18.68 -0.41 -12.59
C ASN A 116 17.64 -0.32 -11.47
N SER A 117 17.01 -1.45 -11.09
CA SER A 117 15.99 -1.47 -10.04
C SER A 117 16.63 -1.67 -8.67
N THR A 118 16.31 -0.75 -7.77
CA THR A 118 16.69 -0.82 -6.35
C THR A 118 15.44 -1.04 -5.52
N GLY A 119 15.27 -2.25 -5.02
CA GLY A 119 14.17 -2.61 -4.13
C GLY A 119 14.41 -2.11 -2.71
N TYR A 120 13.33 -2.07 -1.95
CA TYR A 120 13.35 -1.80 -0.52
C TYR A 120 13.18 -3.10 0.25
N LEU A 121 14.21 -3.53 0.96
CA LEU A 121 14.16 -4.72 1.78
C LEU A 121 13.92 -4.35 3.24
N ALA A 122 12.96 -5.03 3.86
CA ALA A 122 12.71 -4.98 5.29
C ALA A 122 12.79 -6.40 5.86
N GLU A 123 13.53 -6.58 6.95
CA GLU A 123 13.72 -7.88 7.60
C GLU A 123 13.85 -7.74 9.11
N PRO A 124 13.54 -8.79 9.90
CA PRO A 124 13.81 -8.80 11.33
C PRO A 124 15.30 -8.60 11.63
N THR A 125 15.63 -7.88 12.73
CA THR A 125 17.01 -7.73 13.19
C THR A 125 17.55 -9.02 13.79
N GLN A 126 16.66 -9.83 14.34
CA GLN A 126 16.97 -11.12 14.95
C GLN A 126 17.26 -12.18 13.88
N ASN A 127 18.32 -12.95 14.03
CA ASN A 127 18.59 -14.06 13.13
C ASN A 127 17.50 -15.13 13.24
N GLY A 128 17.05 -15.65 12.11
CA GLY A 128 16.02 -16.69 12.05
C GLY A 128 15.79 -17.17 10.62
N ASN A 129 15.04 -18.26 10.50
CA ASN A 129 14.59 -18.75 9.18
C ASN A 129 13.25 -18.12 8.85
N TYR A 130 13.28 -16.99 8.15
CA TYR A 130 12.08 -16.25 7.78
C TYR A 130 11.68 -16.54 6.35
N PRO A 131 10.37 -16.72 6.08
CA PRO A 131 9.86 -16.75 4.71
C PRO A 131 10.06 -15.41 4.01
N GLY A 132 10.18 -15.44 2.68
CA GLY A 132 10.30 -14.24 1.85
C GLY A 132 8.95 -13.79 1.31
N ILE A 133 8.77 -12.49 1.19
CA ILE A 133 7.62 -11.89 0.52
C ILE A 133 8.11 -10.92 -0.54
N ILE A 134 7.66 -11.11 -1.77
CA ILE A 134 7.82 -10.15 -2.85
C ILE A 134 6.62 -9.22 -2.81
N MET A 135 6.86 -7.95 -2.52
CA MET A 135 5.81 -6.93 -2.43
C MET A 135 5.83 -6.04 -3.67
N ILE A 136 4.70 -5.86 -4.32
CA ILE A 136 4.58 -5.18 -5.60
C ILE A 136 3.73 -3.92 -5.44
N HIS A 137 4.31 -2.79 -5.81
CA HIS A 137 3.72 -1.47 -5.65
C HIS A 137 2.51 -1.23 -6.55
N GLU A 138 1.70 -0.23 -6.21
CA GLU A 138 0.65 0.29 -7.08
C GLU A 138 1.24 1.02 -8.30
N TRP A 139 0.38 1.53 -9.18
CA TRP A 139 0.79 2.27 -10.39
C TRP A 139 1.62 3.54 -10.12
N TRP A 140 1.73 3.96 -8.85
CA TRP A 140 2.52 5.11 -8.41
C TRP A 140 4.03 4.86 -8.38
N GLY A 141 4.47 3.61 -8.37
CA GLY A 141 5.86 3.22 -8.10
C GLY A 141 6.12 2.89 -6.64
N LEU A 142 7.37 2.57 -6.31
CA LEU A 142 7.81 2.14 -4.97
C LEU A 142 7.85 3.34 -4.00
N ASN A 143 6.68 3.78 -3.57
CA ASN A 143 6.49 4.90 -2.66
C ASN A 143 6.53 4.50 -1.18
N ASP A 144 6.38 5.48 -0.28
CA ASP A 144 6.51 5.27 1.17
C ASP A 144 5.35 4.45 1.76
N ASN A 145 4.15 4.44 1.17
CA ASN A 145 3.06 3.57 1.59
C ASN A 145 3.47 2.09 1.46
N ILE A 146 4.05 1.72 0.32
CA ILE A 146 4.51 0.34 0.07
C ILE A 146 5.66 -0.03 1.00
N LYS A 147 6.62 0.90 1.21
CA LYS A 147 7.72 0.67 2.16
C LYS A 147 7.22 0.50 3.60
N SER A 148 6.16 1.22 3.99
CA SER A 148 5.51 1.06 5.29
C SER A 148 4.89 -0.33 5.44
N MET A 149 4.14 -0.80 4.44
CA MET A 149 3.58 -2.15 4.44
C MET A 149 4.67 -3.24 4.47
N ALA A 150 5.82 -3.01 3.82
CA ALA A 150 6.95 -3.92 3.88
C ALA A 150 7.51 -4.03 5.29
N ARG A 151 7.66 -2.91 6.00
CA ARG A 151 8.07 -2.91 7.42
C ARG A 151 7.06 -3.66 8.29
N GLY A 152 5.77 -3.42 8.05
CA GLY A 152 4.69 -4.10 8.77
C GLY A 152 4.77 -5.62 8.65
N LEU A 153 4.91 -6.18 7.44
CA LEU A 153 5.08 -7.63 7.28
C LEU A 153 6.41 -8.13 7.86
N ALA A 154 7.49 -7.35 7.75
CA ALA A 154 8.78 -7.73 8.32
C ALA A 154 8.71 -7.85 9.86
N SER A 155 7.97 -6.98 10.54
CA SER A 155 7.77 -7.08 12.00
C SER A 155 6.99 -8.32 12.43
N HIS A 156 6.25 -8.92 11.51
CA HIS A 156 5.60 -10.23 11.68
C HIS A 156 6.51 -11.42 11.33
N GLY A 157 7.81 -11.21 11.08
CA GLY A 157 8.77 -12.30 10.85
C GLY A 157 8.81 -12.77 9.41
N TYR A 158 8.86 -11.84 8.48
CA TYR A 158 9.12 -12.09 7.06
C TYR A 158 10.31 -11.27 6.57
N ILE A 159 10.98 -11.76 5.53
CA ILE A 159 11.94 -10.96 4.76
C ILE A 159 11.19 -10.41 3.56
N VAL A 160 10.93 -9.12 3.54
CA VAL A 160 10.08 -8.48 2.52
C VAL A 160 10.94 -7.68 1.57
N LEU A 161 10.94 -8.05 0.29
CA LEU A 161 11.53 -7.27 -0.78
C LEU A 161 10.43 -6.56 -1.57
N ALA A 162 10.27 -5.27 -1.32
CA ALA A 162 9.40 -4.44 -2.14
C ALA A 162 10.12 -4.14 -3.46
N ALA A 163 9.59 -4.75 -4.53
CA ALA A 163 10.15 -4.67 -5.86
C ALA A 163 9.91 -3.29 -6.49
N ASP A 164 10.90 -2.81 -7.23
CA ASP A 164 10.81 -1.58 -8.01
C ASP A 164 10.67 -1.92 -9.49
N LEU A 165 9.44 -1.85 -10.01
CA LEU A 165 9.14 -2.15 -11.41
C LEU A 165 9.34 -0.95 -12.35
N TYR A 166 9.69 0.22 -11.81
CA TYR A 166 9.82 1.47 -12.57
C TYR A 166 11.22 2.09 -12.51
N ALA A 167 12.24 1.32 -12.09
CA ALA A 167 13.64 1.74 -12.03
C ALA A 167 13.83 3.09 -11.30
N GLY A 168 13.28 3.19 -10.09
CA GLY A 168 13.38 4.35 -9.22
C GLY A 168 12.36 5.46 -9.46
N GLN A 169 11.50 5.32 -10.46
CA GLN A 169 10.50 6.33 -10.75
C GLN A 169 9.28 6.20 -9.85
N VAL A 170 8.86 7.32 -9.24
CA VAL A 170 7.66 7.43 -8.42
C VAL A 170 6.82 8.60 -8.91
N ALA A 171 5.58 8.34 -9.26
CA ALA A 171 4.64 9.35 -9.69
C ALA A 171 3.95 10.02 -8.49
N THR A 172 3.81 11.33 -8.55
CA THR A 172 3.08 12.15 -7.57
C THR A 172 1.73 12.65 -8.09
N THR A 173 1.43 12.38 -9.36
CA THR A 173 0.17 12.74 -10.02
C THR A 173 -0.36 11.57 -10.85
N SER A 174 -1.68 11.51 -11.05
CA SER A 174 -2.29 10.48 -11.89
C SER A 174 -1.79 10.49 -13.33
N ASP A 175 -1.48 11.67 -13.89
CA ASP A 175 -0.91 11.76 -15.23
C ASP A 175 0.53 11.22 -15.28
N GLY A 176 1.32 11.45 -14.23
CA GLY A 176 2.63 10.84 -14.07
C GLY A 176 2.56 9.30 -14.00
N ALA A 177 1.66 8.77 -13.16
CA ALA A 177 1.45 7.33 -13.05
C ALA A 177 0.97 6.70 -14.37
N ARG A 178 0.06 7.38 -15.09
CA ARG A 178 -0.37 6.93 -16.43
C ARG A 178 0.77 6.86 -17.42
N LYS A 179 1.70 7.82 -17.40
CA LYS A 179 2.89 7.79 -18.26
C LYS A 179 3.80 6.59 -17.96
N LEU A 180 3.97 6.26 -16.67
CA LEU A 180 4.73 5.07 -16.27
C LEU A 180 4.08 3.78 -16.80
N LEU A 181 2.73 3.68 -16.71
CA LEU A 181 2.01 2.53 -17.28
C LEU A 181 2.11 2.43 -18.81
N LEU A 182 2.16 3.55 -19.53
CA LEU A 182 2.28 3.54 -20.99
C LEU A 182 3.65 3.02 -21.48
N THR A 183 4.67 3.10 -20.66
CA THR A 183 6.03 2.61 -20.95
C THR A 183 6.35 1.30 -20.25
N PHE A 184 5.37 0.71 -19.58
CA PHE A 184 5.55 -0.52 -18.82
C PHE A 184 5.72 -1.73 -19.73
N ASP A 185 6.74 -2.52 -19.43
CA ASP A 185 7.05 -3.78 -20.11
C ASP A 185 6.73 -4.96 -19.21
N GLU A 186 5.68 -5.69 -19.54
CA GLU A 186 5.19 -6.85 -18.75
C GLU A 186 6.25 -7.95 -18.67
N GLN A 187 6.95 -8.26 -19.78
CA GLN A 187 7.96 -9.32 -19.78
C GLN A 187 9.14 -8.94 -18.87
N LYS A 188 9.57 -7.70 -18.93
CA LYS A 188 10.62 -7.18 -18.06
C LYS A 188 10.20 -7.15 -16.59
N ALA A 189 8.93 -6.86 -16.31
CA ALA A 189 8.38 -6.92 -14.97
C ALA A 189 8.40 -8.34 -14.40
N MET A 190 8.03 -9.34 -15.19
CA MET A 190 8.12 -10.75 -14.75
C MET A 190 9.56 -11.17 -14.45
N GLN A 191 10.55 -10.72 -15.26
CA GLN A 191 11.96 -10.94 -14.98
C GLN A 191 12.43 -10.23 -13.71
N ASN A 192 11.97 -9.01 -13.48
CA ASN A 192 12.26 -8.22 -12.27
C ASN A 192 11.74 -8.93 -11.01
N ILE A 193 10.47 -9.39 -11.02
CA ILE A 193 9.87 -10.13 -9.91
C ILE A 193 10.60 -11.45 -9.70
N GLY A 194 11.01 -12.15 -10.77
CA GLY A 194 11.84 -13.36 -10.70
C GLY A 194 13.21 -13.11 -10.09
N ALA A 195 13.83 -11.98 -10.38
CA ALA A 195 15.09 -11.57 -9.75
C ALA A 195 14.91 -11.25 -8.26
N ALA A 196 13.75 -10.69 -7.86
CA ALA A 196 13.43 -10.49 -6.45
C ALA A 196 13.26 -11.84 -5.72
N GLU A 197 12.56 -12.81 -6.33
CA GLU A 197 12.46 -14.18 -5.82
C GLU A 197 13.84 -14.83 -5.65
N TYR A 198 14.66 -14.78 -6.69
CA TYR A 198 16.03 -15.30 -6.66
C TYR A 198 16.85 -14.67 -5.52
N THR A 199 16.73 -13.35 -5.36
CA THR A 199 17.44 -12.61 -4.31
C THR A 199 17.00 -13.07 -2.93
N LEU A 200 15.70 -13.19 -2.66
CA LEU A 200 15.17 -13.67 -1.40
C LEU A 200 15.64 -15.11 -1.09
N LYS A 201 15.60 -16.00 -2.08
CA LYS A 201 16.03 -17.40 -1.91
C LYS A 201 17.54 -17.55 -1.74
N GLN A 202 18.35 -16.88 -2.56
CA GLN A 202 19.78 -17.13 -2.62
C GLN A 202 20.61 -16.26 -1.66
N LYS A 203 20.19 -15.01 -1.43
CA LYS A 203 20.95 -14.10 -0.56
C LYS A 203 20.42 -14.05 0.87
N TYR A 204 19.11 -14.29 1.04
CA TYR A 204 18.44 -14.19 2.34
C TYR A 204 17.95 -15.54 2.87
N ASN A 205 18.17 -16.63 2.14
CA ASN A 205 17.83 -18.01 2.53
C ASN A 205 16.33 -18.20 2.84
N ALA A 206 15.45 -17.44 2.16
CA ALA A 206 14.02 -17.60 2.36
C ALA A 206 13.56 -18.99 1.88
N SER A 207 12.98 -19.78 2.76
CA SER A 207 12.57 -21.17 2.49
C SER A 207 11.29 -21.26 1.67
N LYS A 208 10.38 -20.32 1.85
CA LYS A 208 9.12 -20.18 1.13
C LYS A 208 8.97 -18.75 0.63
N ILE A 209 8.22 -18.56 -0.45
CA ILE A 209 8.02 -17.26 -1.07
C ILE A 209 6.53 -16.97 -1.23
N GLY A 210 6.09 -15.85 -0.68
CA GLY A 210 4.77 -15.26 -0.99
C GLY A 210 4.91 -14.07 -1.92
N THR A 211 3.84 -13.79 -2.68
CA THR A 211 3.70 -12.54 -3.44
C THR A 211 2.52 -11.74 -2.91
N ILE A 212 2.65 -10.42 -2.91
CA ILE A 212 1.57 -9.50 -2.54
C ILE A 212 1.65 -8.22 -3.37
N GLY A 213 0.51 -7.68 -3.76
CA GLY A 213 0.47 -6.40 -4.46
C GLY A 213 -0.90 -5.73 -4.43
N TRP A 214 -0.92 -4.44 -4.76
CA TRP A 214 -2.10 -3.59 -4.74
C TRP A 214 -2.37 -2.98 -6.11
N CYS A 215 -3.63 -2.95 -6.56
CA CYS A 215 -4.04 -2.39 -7.86
C CYS A 215 -3.23 -3.03 -9.01
N PHE A 216 -2.43 -2.23 -9.70
CA PHE A 216 -1.43 -2.68 -10.68
C PHE A 216 -0.56 -3.81 -10.11
N GLY A 217 0.01 -3.62 -8.91
CA GLY A 217 0.84 -4.63 -8.26
C GLY A 217 0.06 -5.90 -7.89
N GLY A 218 -1.23 -5.79 -7.56
CA GLY A 218 -2.10 -6.95 -7.36
C GLY A 218 -2.27 -7.76 -8.63
N SER A 219 -2.41 -7.11 -9.77
CA SER A 219 -2.41 -7.75 -11.09
C SER A 219 -1.07 -8.41 -11.39
N GLN A 220 0.05 -7.74 -11.08
CA GLN A 220 1.40 -8.30 -11.31
C GLN A 220 1.69 -9.50 -10.39
N SER A 221 1.18 -9.50 -9.14
CA SER A 221 1.26 -10.65 -8.24
C SER A 221 0.55 -11.88 -8.82
N LEU A 222 -0.63 -11.69 -9.41
CA LEU A 222 -1.35 -12.77 -10.09
C LEU A 222 -0.66 -13.18 -11.40
N ASN A 223 -0.20 -12.23 -12.23
CA ASN A 223 0.50 -12.51 -13.48
C ASN A 223 1.79 -13.31 -13.22
N TYR A 224 2.50 -13.02 -12.14
CA TYR A 224 3.68 -13.80 -11.74
C TYR A 224 3.30 -15.24 -11.38
N ALA A 225 2.21 -15.45 -10.67
CA ALA A 225 1.67 -16.78 -10.40
C ALA A 225 1.29 -17.53 -11.69
N LEU A 226 0.73 -16.82 -12.68
CA LEU A 226 0.32 -17.39 -13.96
C LEU A 226 1.48 -17.66 -14.93
N SER A 227 2.65 -17.07 -14.72
CA SER A 227 3.83 -17.25 -15.59
C SER A 227 4.54 -18.59 -15.39
N GLY A 228 4.05 -19.44 -14.49
CA GLY A 228 4.61 -20.75 -14.18
C GLY A 228 5.72 -20.75 -13.14
N ASN A 229 6.06 -19.59 -12.58
CA ASN A 229 6.96 -19.48 -11.42
C ASN A 229 6.26 -20.02 -10.17
N LYS A 230 6.97 -20.85 -9.41
CA LYS A 230 6.42 -21.47 -8.21
C LYS A 230 6.66 -20.60 -7.00
N VAL A 231 5.57 -20.08 -6.44
CA VAL A 231 5.54 -19.44 -5.13
C VAL A 231 4.73 -20.31 -4.16
N ASP A 232 4.68 -19.95 -2.90
CA ASP A 232 3.99 -20.74 -1.88
C ASP A 232 2.67 -20.07 -1.44
N ALA A 233 2.45 -18.80 -1.79
CA ALA A 233 1.23 -18.05 -1.53
C ALA A 233 1.14 -16.81 -2.44
N THR A 234 -0.06 -16.47 -2.89
CA THR A 234 -0.32 -15.27 -3.70
C THR A 234 -1.41 -14.41 -3.06
N VAL A 235 -1.13 -13.13 -2.85
CA VAL A 235 -2.07 -12.15 -2.30
C VAL A 235 -2.26 -11.01 -3.27
N LEU A 236 -3.53 -10.63 -3.50
CA LEU A 236 -3.86 -9.49 -4.37
C LEU A 236 -4.95 -8.61 -3.75
N TYR A 237 -4.65 -7.32 -3.67
CA TYR A 237 -5.61 -6.29 -3.30
C TYR A 237 -6.09 -5.59 -4.56
N TYR A 238 -7.39 -5.69 -4.86
CA TYR A 238 -8.05 -5.05 -6.00
C TYR A 238 -7.26 -5.11 -7.33
N GLY A 239 -6.47 -6.18 -7.50
CA GLY A 239 -5.82 -6.52 -8.77
C GLY A 239 -6.84 -7.05 -9.78
N GLN A 240 -6.50 -6.97 -11.06
CA GLN A 240 -7.40 -7.42 -12.11
C GLN A 240 -7.62 -8.95 -12.03
N PRO A 241 -8.87 -9.42 -11.86
CA PRO A 241 -9.15 -10.85 -11.83
C PRO A 241 -9.00 -11.49 -13.22
N VAL A 242 -8.50 -12.71 -13.25
CA VAL A 242 -8.36 -13.51 -14.47
C VAL A 242 -9.40 -14.65 -14.43
N THR A 243 -10.18 -14.79 -15.52
CA THR A 243 -11.26 -15.77 -15.65
C THR A 243 -10.96 -16.85 -16.73
N ASN A 244 -9.66 -17.06 -16.99
CA ASN A 244 -9.19 -18.10 -17.89
C ASN A 244 -8.75 -19.33 -17.07
N THR A 245 -9.59 -20.37 -17.00
CA THR A 245 -9.32 -21.57 -16.22
C THR A 245 -8.06 -22.30 -16.68
N THR A 246 -7.73 -22.28 -17.97
CA THR A 246 -6.48 -22.86 -18.49
C THR A 246 -5.26 -22.12 -17.92
N ALA A 247 -5.28 -20.80 -17.92
CA ALA A 247 -4.21 -20.00 -17.31
C ALA A 247 -4.14 -20.22 -15.79
N LEU A 248 -5.27 -20.22 -15.11
CA LEU A 248 -5.33 -20.42 -13.66
C LEU A 248 -4.86 -21.82 -13.23
N SER A 249 -4.98 -22.81 -14.10
CA SER A 249 -4.64 -24.22 -13.76
C SER A 249 -3.18 -24.45 -13.37
N VAL A 250 -2.28 -23.51 -13.66
CA VAL A 250 -0.86 -23.59 -13.26
C VAL A 250 -0.66 -23.31 -11.76
N ILE A 251 -1.59 -22.60 -11.12
CA ILE A 251 -1.53 -22.26 -9.70
C ILE A 251 -1.80 -23.51 -8.87
N LYS A 252 -0.89 -23.85 -7.95
CA LYS A 252 -0.98 -25.03 -7.06
C LYS A 252 -0.84 -24.66 -5.58
N TRP A 253 -0.92 -23.40 -5.27
CA TRP A 253 -0.77 -22.82 -3.93
C TRP A 253 -1.95 -21.91 -3.61
N PRO A 254 -2.15 -21.55 -2.32
CA PRO A 254 -3.25 -20.72 -1.90
C PRO A 254 -3.23 -19.32 -2.49
N VAL A 255 -4.42 -18.79 -2.78
CA VAL A 255 -4.65 -17.42 -3.28
C VAL A 255 -5.55 -16.66 -2.33
N LEU A 256 -5.17 -15.45 -1.96
CA LEU A 256 -5.97 -14.52 -1.17
C LEU A 256 -6.25 -13.26 -1.98
N GLY A 257 -7.51 -12.85 -2.07
CA GLY A 257 -7.91 -11.65 -2.83
C GLY A 257 -8.88 -10.77 -2.06
N PHE A 258 -8.69 -9.44 -2.19
CA PHE A 258 -9.55 -8.43 -1.59
C PHE A 258 -10.08 -7.46 -2.64
N TYR A 259 -11.39 -7.26 -2.66
CA TYR A 259 -12.10 -6.44 -3.63
C TYR A 259 -13.20 -5.62 -2.96
N GLY A 260 -13.63 -4.55 -3.60
CA GLY A 260 -14.84 -3.82 -3.24
C GLY A 260 -15.96 -4.09 -4.25
N ASP A 261 -17.21 -4.14 -3.83
CA ASP A 261 -18.36 -4.36 -4.73
C ASP A 261 -18.72 -3.10 -5.57
N LYS A 262 -18.11 -1.95 -5.25
CA LYS A 262 -18.22 -0.68 -6.00
C LYS A 262 -16.96 -0.34 -6.79
N ASP A 263 -16.05 -1.30 -6.93
CA ASP A 263 -14.85 -1.12 -7.75
C ASP A 263 -15.25 -1.01 -9.23
N GLN A 264 -14.96 0.15 -9.83
CA GLN A 264 -15.26 0.40 -11.25
C GLN A 264 -14.20 -0.19 -12.20
N SER A 265 -13.03 -0.54 -11.68
CA SER A 265 -11.94 -1.17 -12.44
C SER A 265 -12.13 -2.68 -12.54
N ASN A 266 -12.76 -3.29 -11.53
CA ASN A 266 -13.01 -4.72 -11.44
C ASN A 266 -14.50 -4.97 -11.23
N SER A 267 -15.21 -5.42 -12.25
CA SER A 267 -16.64 -5.70 -12.10
C SER A 267 -16.90 -6.84 -11.12
N LEU A 268 -17.97 -6.70 -10.33
CA LEU A 268 -18.37 -7.71 -9.34
C LEU A 268 -18.55 -9.10 -9.96
N ASP A 269 -19.07 -9.16 -11.19
CA ASP A 269 -19.29 -10.42 -11.90
C ASP A 269 -17.96 -11.11 -12.22
N LYS A 270 -16.95 -10.36 -12.70
CA LYS A 270 -15.61 -10.91 -12.96
C LYS A 270 -14.92 -11.39 -11.68
N ILE A 271 -15.11 -10.69 -10.56
CA ILE A 271 -14.56 -11.10 -9.26
C ILE A 271 -15.19 -12.44 -8.82
N LYS A 272 -16.51 -12.56 -8.97
CA LYS A 272 -17.23 -13.79 -8.64
C LYS A 272 -16.84 -14.95 -9.57
N GLU A 273 -16.71 -14.67 -10.87
CA GLU A 273 -16.24 -15.66 -11.87
C GLU A 273 -14.82 -16.14 -11.52
N PHE A 274 -13.88 -15.23 -11.24
CA PHE A 274 -12.54 -15.57 -10.80
C PHE A 274 -12.53 -16.52 -9.59
N LYS A 275 -13.34 -16.19 -8.55
CA LYS A 275 -13.50 -17.07 -7.39
C LYS A 275 -14.05 -18.45 -7.79
N SER A 276 -15.10 -18.48 -8.61
CA SER A 276 -15.72 -19.72 -9.10
C SER A 276 -14.73 -20.57 -9.89
N ASP A 277 -13.88 -19.95 -10.70
CA ASP A 277 -12.87 -20.64 -11.50
C ASP A 277 -11.79 -21.24 -10.61
N LEU A 278 -11.31 -20.51 -9.58
CA LEU A 278 -10.39 -21.05 -8.59
C LEU A 278 -10.98 -22.25 -7.86
N ASP A 279 -12.26 -22.15 -7.43
CA ASP A 279 -12.99 -23.24 -6.76
C ASP A 279 -13.11 -24.46 -7.67
N SER A 280 -13.46 -24.28 -8.96
CA SER A 280 -13.64 -25.35 -9.93
C SER A 280 -12.34 -26.11 -10.22
N LEU A 281 -11.21 -25.44 -10.11
CA LEU A 281 -9.86 -26.00 -10.28
C LEU A 281 -9.30 -26.61 -8.99
N GLY A 282 -10.05 -26.55 -7.88
CA GLY A 282 -9.61 -27.03 -6.58
C GLY A 282 -8.45 -26.21 -5.99
N ILE A 283 -8.25 -24.98 -6.45
CA ILE A 283 -7.23 -24.07 -5.92
C ILE A 283 -7.74 -23.49 -4.60
N GLN A 284 -7.01 -23.73 -3.51
CA GLN A 284 -7.34 -23.14 -2.22
C GLN A 284 -7.36 -21.60 -2.35
N ASN A 285 -8.48 -20.98 -2.01
CA ASN A 285 -8.60 -19.53 -2.15
C ASN A 285 -9.50 -18.92 -1.06
N GLU A 286 -9.21 -17.64 -0.78
CA GLU A 286 -10.02 -16.77 0.08
C GLU A 286 -10.23 -15.45 -0.66
N ILE A 287 -11.40 -15.28 -1.30
CA ILE A 287 -11.73 -14.04 -2.03
C ILE A 287 -12.79 -13.28 -1.24
N TYR A 288 -12.38 -12.14 -0.70
CA TYR A 288 -13.23 -11.23 0.09
C TYR A 288 -13.74 -10.09 -0.77
N ILE A 289 -15.03 -9.79 -0.67
CA ILE A 289 -15.70 -8.70 -1.37
C ILE A 289 -16.36 -7.80 -0.33
N TYR A 290 -15.86 -6.57 -0.18
CA TYR A 290 -16.35 -5.61 0.81
C TYR A 290 -17.52 -4.78 0.25
N PRO A 291 -18.69 -4.80 0.92
CA PRO A 291 -19.86 -4.05 0.48
C PRO A 291 -19.66 -2.54 0.56
N GLY A 292 -20.08 -1.82 -0.48
CA GLY A 292 -20.01 -0.35 -0.54
C GLY A 292 -18.62 0.21 -0.81
N ILE A 293 -17.60 -0.62 -1.01
CA ILE A 293 -16.20 -0.24 -1.12
C ILE A 293 -15.76 -0.16 -2.58
N GLY A 294 -15.00 0.90 -2.92
CA GLY A 294 -14.44 1.13 -4.24
C GLY A 294 -13.03 0.58 -4.42
N HIS A 295 -12.43 0.93 -5.58
CA HIS A 295 -11.04 0.61 -5.89
C HIS A 295 -10.06 1.34 -4.95
N ALA A 296 -8.87 0.77 -4.73
CA ALA A 296 -7.78 1.35 -3.92
C ALA A 296 -8.16 1.67 -2.46
N PHE A 297 -9.09 0.92 -1.88
CA PHE A 297 -9.57 1.15 -0.51
C PHE A 297 -8.48 1.00 0.57
N ALA A 298 -7.41 0.26 0.28
CA ALA A 298 -6.31 0.05 1.22
C ALA A 298 -5.13 1.02 1.00
N ASN A 299 -5.31 2.06 0.19
CA ASN A 299 -4.30 3.11 0.02
C ASN A 299 -4.57 4.29 0.96
N PRO A 300 -3.75 4.50 2.02
CA PRO A 300 -4.00 5.57 3.00
C PRO A 300 -3.97 6.99 2.43
N SER A 301 -3.28 7.17 1.29
CA SER A 301 -3.19 8.45 0.59
C SER A 301 -4.30 8.65 -0.45
N GLY A 302 -5.17 7.64 -0.65
CA GLY A 302 -6.22 7.65 -1.67
C GLY A 302 -7.54 8.22 -1.18
N ALA A 303 -8.31 8.85 -2.09
CA ALA A 303 -9.64 9.38 -1.77
C ALA A 303 -10.68 8.30 -1.42
N THR A 304 -10.44 7.06 -1.80
CA THR A 304 -11.30 5.89 -1.56
C THR A 304 -10.86 5.06 -0.37
N TYR A 305 -9.92 5.58 0.44
CA TYR A 305 -9.39 4.88 1.60
C TYR A 305 -10.49 4.50 2.59
N ALA A 306 -10.57 3.22 2.93
CA ALA A 306 -11.52 2.63 3.84
C ALA A 306 -10.76 1.94 5.01
N PRO A 307 -10.51 2.67 6.11
CA PRO A 307 -9.64 2.20 7.21
C PRO A 307 -10.06 0.86 7.81
N LYS A 308 -11.35 0.67 8.04
CA LYS A 308 -11.90 -0.55 8.63
C LYS A 308 -11.62 -1.78 7.77
N GLU A 309 -11.92 -1.67 6.48
CA GLU A 309 -11.73 -2.75 5.51
C GLU A 309 -10.23 -2.99 5.24
N THR A 310 -9.42 -1.92 5.29
CA THR A 310 -7.95 -2.02 5.20
C THR A 310 -7.37 -2.81 6.36
N ILE A 311 -7.78 -2.52 7.59
CA ILE A 311 -7.35 -3.23 8.79
C ILE A 311 -7.79 -4.71 8.75
N ASP A 312 -9.03 -4.97 8.36
CA ASP A 312 -9.56 -6.33 8.24
C ASP A 312 -8.78 -7.13 7.17
N ALA A 313 -8.54 -6.52 5.99
CA ALA A 313 -7.76 -7.15 4.93
C ALA A 313 -6.31 -7.40 5.36
N TRP A 314 -5.69 -6.46 6.08
CA TRP A 314 -4.33 -6.61 6.59
C TRP A 314 -4.21 -7.77 7.60
N ASN A 315 -5.11 -7.85 8.57
CA ASN A 315 -5.13 -8.93 9.54
C ASN A 315 -5.31 -10.30 8.87
N LYS A 316 -6.18 -10.38 7.85
CA LYS A 316 -6.37 -11.60 7.05
C LYS A 316 -5.11 -11.94 6.26
N THR A 317 -4.42 -10.94 5.70
CA THR A 317 -3.15 -11.13 4.99
C THR A 317 -2.07 -11.71 5.90
N VAL A 318 -1.89 -11.13 7.10
CA VAL A 318 -0.93 -11.64 8.10
C VAL A 318 -1.26 -13.09 8.46
N SER A 319 -2.52 -13.37 8.80
CA SER A 319 -2.99 -14.73 9.15
C SER A 319 -2.82 -15.72 7.99
N PHE A 320 -3.09 -15.29 6.77
CA PHE A 320 -2.93 -16.11 5.56
C PHE A 320 -1.47 -16.47 5.31
N PHE A 321 -0.56 -15.51 5.39
CA PHE A 321 0.87 -15.77 5.25
C PHE A 321 1.42 -16.62 6.40
N GLU A 322 0.95 -16.41 7.63
CA GLU A 322 1.34 -17.23 8.76
C GLU A 322 0.97 -18.71 8.55
N LYS A 323 -0.24 -18.98 8.12
CA LYS A 323 -0.75 -20.33 7.84
C LYS A 323 0.00 -21.04 6.70
N ASN A 324 0.41 -20.29 5.66
CA ASN A 324 0.88 -20.91 4.42
C ASN A 324 2.42 -20.81 4.25
N LEU A 325 3.07 -19.84 4.87
CA LEU A 325 4.51 -19.64 4.73
C LEU A 325 5.31 -20.08 5.97
N LYS A 326 4.73 -20.08 7.16
CA LYS A 326 5.36 -20.61 8.36
C LYS A 326 4.88 -22.03 8.62
#